data_7270b133f68ed7186b90869b2162516f
#
_entry.id   7270b133f68ed7186b90869b2162516f
#
_cell.length_a   1.000
_cell.length_b   1.000
_cell.length_c   1.000
_cell.angle_alpha   90.00
_cell.angle_beta   90.00
_cell.angle_gamma   90.00
#
_symmetry.space_group_name_H-M   'P 1'
#
loop_
_entity.id
_entity.type
_entity.pdbx_description
1 polymer ?
#
loop_
_entity_poly.entity_id
_entity_poly.type
_entity_poly.pdbx_seq_one_letter_code
_entity_poly.pdbx_strand_id
1 'polypeptide(L)'
;MKSRIQFSPVRKHQRFKAMGRALVLVNHGPEALPYHIVDISEGGLSFRYLGHKLPNSEIDTISLYHDYELIVGDIPIQAVSDFRLRDNLVPVRRGSVSFGELNQEQLSQLETFIQNYTEAPLPLASAQ
;
A
#
# COMPACT_ATOMS: atom_id res chain seq x y z
N MET A 1 16.64 22.14 10.46
CA MET A 1 16.69 21.79 10.24
C MET A 1 16.54 21.24 9.68
N LYS A 2 16.32 21.01 9.59
CA LYS A 2 16.13 20.47 9.16
C LYS A 2 16.18 19.71 8.57
N SER A 3 16.28 19.50 8.34
CA SER A 3 16.45 18.73 7.79
C SER A 3 16.50 17.83 7.84
N ARG A 4 16.54 17.67 8.28
CA ARG A 4 16.65 16.88 8.36
C ARG A 4 16.31 16.00 8.29
N ILE A 5 15.88 16.14 8.42
CA ILE A 5 15.52 15.42 8.42
C ILE A 5 15.25 14.58 7.67
N GLN A 6 15.32 14.61 7.18
CA GLN A 6 15.22 14.03 6.43
C GLN A 6 15.45 13.00 6.30
N PHE A 7 15.80 12.99 6.63
CA PHE A 7 16.12 12.01 6.45
C PHE A 7 15.55 11.01 6.56
N SER A 8 15.31 11.39 6.21
CA SER A 8 15.37 10.34 6.31
C SER A 8 14.62 9.20 6.18
N PRO A 9 14.96 8.09 6.43
CA PRO A 9 14.19 6.88 6.34
C PRO A 9 13.07 6.82 7.35
N VAL A 10 12.88 7.87 8.07
CA VAL A 10 11.83 7.91 9.08
C VAL A 10 10.48 8.02 8.40
N ARG A 11 9.61 7.07 8.71
CA ARG A 11 8.26 7.08 8.16
C ARG A 11 7.40 8.05 8.94
N LYS A 12 6.58 8.79 8.20
CA LYS A 12 5.63 9.69 8.84
C LYS A 12 4.52 8.94 9.56
N HIS A 13 4.18 7.76 9.08
CA HIS A 13 3.03 7.02 9.57
C HIS A 13 3.46 5.64 10.03
N GLN A 14 2.84 5.19 11.11
CA GLN A 14 3.05 3.84 11.61
C GLN A 14 2.55 2.83 10.57
N ARG A 15 3.36 1.82 10.30
CA ARG A 15 2.99 0.76 9.38
C ARG A 15 2.49 -0.45 10.13
N PHE A 16 1.54 -1.15 9.51
CA PHE A 16 0.91 -2.33 10.09
C PHE A 16 0.94 -3.45 9.08
N LYS A 17 1.31 -4.63 9.52
CA LYS A 17 1.34 -5.80 8.65
C LYS A 17 -0.10 -6.21 8.33
N ALA A 18 -0.39 -6.39 7.06
CA ALA A 18 -1.74 -6.76 6.64
C ALA A 18 -2.02 -8.23 6.90
N MET A 19 -3.27 -8.53 7.22
CA MET A 19 -3.72 -9.90 7.33
C MET A 19 -3.86 -10.53 5.95
N GLY A 20 -3.90 -11.87 5.91
CA GLY A 20 -3.80 -12.59 4.65
C GLY A 20 -4.91 -12.32 3.66
N ARG A 21 -6.06 -11.85 4.10
CA ARG A 21 -7.20 -11.59 3.20
C ARG A 21 -7.37 -10.13 2.88
N ALA A 22 -6.42 -9.29 3.26
CA ALA A 22 -6.43 -7.88 2.93
C ALA A 22 -5.86 -7.71 1.54
N LEU A 23 -6.67 -7.17 0.63
CA LEU A 23 -6.32 -7.07 -0.77
C LEU A 23 -6.42 -5.63 -1.23
N VAL A 24 -5.56 -5.28 -2.16
CA VAL A 24 -5.65 -3.99 -2.86
C VAL A 24 -6.00 -4.27 -4.31
N LEU A 25 -7.03 -3.58 -4.79
CA LEU A 25 -7.39 -3.62 -6.20
C LEU A 25 -6.76 -2.42 -6.87
N VAL A 26 -5.86 -2.68 -7.81
CA VAL A 26 -5.14 -1.62 -8.50
C VAL A 26 -5.83 -1.37 -9.84
N ASN A 27 -6.35 -0.15 -10.00
CA ASN A 27 -7.05 0.24 -11.21
C ASN A 27 -6.07 0.91 -12.17
N HIS A 28 -5.89 0.33 -13.34
CA HIS A 28 -5.08 0.96 -14.38
C HIS A 28 -5.72 0.68 -15.72
N GLY A 29 -6.17 1.75 -16.37
CA GLY A 29 -6.87 1.62 -17.63
C GLY A 29 -8.13 0.80 -17.47
N PRO A 30 -8.40 -0.10 -18.42
CA PRO A 30 -9.61 -0.94 -18.35
C PRO A 30 -9.48 -2.11 -17.40
N GLU A 31 -8.31 -2.32 -16.80
CA GLU A 31 -8.09 -3.48 -15.95
C GLU A 31 -8.06 -3.08 -14.49
N ALA A 32 -8.43 -4.04 -13.66
CA ALA A 32 -8.33 -3.89 -12.22
C ALA A 32 -7.83 -5.22 -11.67
N LEU A 33 -6.66 -5.19 -11.03
CA LEU A 33 -5.98 -6.41 -10.61
C LEU A 33 -5.84 -6.43 -9.09
N PRO A 34 -6.24 -7.52 -8.44
CA PRO A 34 -6.12 -7.65 -6.99
C PRO A 34 -4.77 -8.20 -6.59
N TYR A 35 -4.19 -7.62 -5.56
CA TYR A 35 -2.92 -8.08 -5.00
C TYR A 35 -3.00 -8.14 -3.49
N HIS A 36 -2.17 -9.01 -2.91
CA HIS A 36 -2.10 -9.11 -1.45
C HIS A 36 -1.32 -7.93 -0.89
N ILE A 37 -1.90 -7.29 0.11
CA ILE A 37 -1.24 -6.19 0.80
C ILE A 37 -0.19 -6.78 1.75
N VAL A 38 1.01 -6.22 1.73
CA VAL A 38 2.07 -6.60 2.65
C VAL A 38 1.96 -5.79 3.93
N ASP A 39 1.95 -4.47 3.79
CA ASP A 39 1.73 -3.59 4.93
C ASP A 39 1.00 -2.34 4.49
N ILE A 40 0.46 -1.63 5.46
CA ILE A 40 -0.36 -0.45 5.19
C ILE A 40 -0.20 0.55 6.33
N SER A 41 -0.32 1.82 5.98
CA SER A 41 -0.34 2.92 6.94
C SER A 41 -1.38 3.93 6.48
N GLU A 42 -1.50 5.03 7.23
CA GLU A 42 -2.42 6.09 6.81
C GLU A 42 -1.94 6.82 5.57
N GLY A 43 -0.66 6.67 5.22
CA GLY A 43 -0.09 7.38 4.08
C GLY A 43 0.12 6.54 2.84
N GLY A 44 0.00 5.22 2.93
CA GLY A 44 0.24 4.37 1.78
C GLY A 44 0.29 2.91 2.15
N LEU A 45 0.60 2.09 1.15
CA LEU A 45 0.70 0.64 1.39
C LEU A 45 1.71 0.03 0.43
N SER A 46 2.09 -1.20 0.74
CA SER A 46 2.89 -2.01 -0.18
C SER A 46 2.19 -3.34 -0.41
N PHE A 47 2.45 -3.91 -1.57
CA PHE A 47 1.84 -5.17 -1.98
C PHE A 47 2.83 -5.98 -2.81
N ARG A 48 2.57 -7.27 -2.94
CA ARG A 48 3.40 -8.17 -3.75
C ARG A 48 2.62 -8.69 -4.93
N TYR A 49 3.34 -8.91 -6.03
CA TYR A 49 2.74 -9.50 -7.20
C TYR A 49 3.81 -10.20 -8.02
N LEU A 50 3.36 -10.99 -8.99
CA LEU A 50 4.26 -11.73 -9.87
C LEU A 50 4.21 -11.12 -11.25
N GLY A 51 5.33 -11.22 -11.97
CA GLY A 51 5.33 -10.88 -13.37
C GLY A 51 6.03 -9.58 -13.69
N HIS A 52 5.47 -8.85 -14.61
CA HIS A 52 6.09 -7.65 -15.14
C HIS A 52 5.77 -6.44 -14.30
N LYS A 53 6.62 -5.43 -14.41
CA LYS A 53 6.42 -4.18 -13.71
C LYS A 53 5.10 -3.54 -14.10
N LEU A 54 4.40 -3.02 -13.10
CA LEU A 54 3.16 -2.29 -13.35
C LEU A 54 3.46 -0.99 -14.09
N PRO A 55 2.61 -0.62 -15.05
CA PRO A 55 2.77 0.67 -15.74
C PRO A 55 2.30 1.80 -14.84
N ASN A 56 3.27 2.46 -14.20
CA ASN A 56 2.98 3.50 -13.21
C ASN A 56 2.06 4.57 -13.73
N SER A 57 2.22 4.95 -14.99
CA SER A 57 1.47 6.07 -15.55
C SER A 57 -0.01 5.74 -15.77
N GLU A 58 -0.39 4.47 -15.63
CA GLU A 58 -1.75 4.05 -15.89
C GLU A 58 -2.54 3.72 -14.64
N ILE A 59 -1.92 3.90 -13.47
CA ILE A 59 -2.61 3.62 -12.22
C ILE A 59 -3.34 4.89 -11.79
N ASP A 60 -4.66 4.81 -11.73
CA ASP A 60 -5.50 5.94 -11.37
C ASP A 60 -5.85 5.95 -9.90
N THR A 61 -6.42 4.86 -9.42
CA THR A 61 -6.85 4.75 -8.04
C THR A 61 -6.62 3.33 -7.56
N ILE A 62 -6.72 3.15 -6.25
CA ILE A 62 -6.74 1.82 -5.68
C ILE A 62 -7.95 1.71 -4.76
N SER A 63 -8.35 0.47 -4.49
CA SER A 63 -9.44 0.18 -3.56
C SER A 63 -9.00 -0.94 -2.64
N LEU A 64 -9.47 -0.90 -1.40
CA LEU A 64 -9.07 -1.86 -0.40
C LEU A 64 -10.23 -2.82 -0.11
N TYR A 65 -9.91 -4.11 -0.11
CA TYR A 65 -10.88 -5.16 0.10
C TYR A 65 -10.44 -6.06 1.25
N HIS A 66 -11.40 -6.63 1.93
CA HIS A 66 -11.18 -7.79 2.78
C HIS A 66 -11.99 -8.92 2.18
N ASP A 67 -11.30 -9.94 1.65
CA ASP A 67 -11.93 -10.96 0.81
C ASP A 67 -12.62 -10.29 -0.36
N TYR A 68 -13.93 -10.42 -0.42
CA TYR A 68 -14.71 -9.87 -1.53
C TYR A 68 -15.44 -8.60 -1.18
N GLU A 69 -15.23 -8.10 0.03
CA GLU A 69 -15.94 -6.93 0.51
C GLU A 69 -15.11 -5.66 0.32
N LEU A 70 -15.68 -4.70 -0.38
CA LEU A 70 -15.04 -3.40 -0.55
C LEU A 70 -15.10 -2.60 0.74
N ILE A 71 -13.94 -2.19 1.23
CA ILE A 71 -13.88 -1.43 2.48
C ILE A 71 -13.59 0.04 2.21
N VAL A 72 -12.61 0.34 1.34
CA VAL A 72 -12.29 1.73 0.99
C VAL A 72 -12.18 1.80 -0.51
N GLY A 73 -12.96 2.67 -1.14
CA GLY A 73 -13.00 2.77 -2.59
C GLY A 73 -12.25 3.98 -3.13
N ASP A 74 -11.71 3.82 -4.31
CA ASP A 74 -11.21 4.91 -5.17
C ASP A 74 -10.24 5.86 -4.46
N ILE A 75 -9.25 5.28 -3.78
CA ILE A 75 -8.23 6.08 -3.12
C ILE A 75 -7.30 6.64 -4.19
N PRO A 76 -7.12 7.96 -4.23
CA PRO A 76 -6.20 8.56 -5.20
C PRO A 76 -4.75 8.23 -4.86
N ILE A 77 -3.93 8.13 -5.90
CA ILE A 77 -2.52 7.76 -5.77
C ILE A 77 -1.69 9.02 -5.98
N GLN A 78 -0.74 9.23 -5.10
CA GLN A 78 0.22 10.33 -5.25
C GLN A 78 1.51 9.86 -5.90
N ALA A 79 2.01 8.70 -5.47
CA ALA A 79 3.27 8.19 -6.00
C ALA A 79 3.26 6.67 -5.97
N VAL A 80 4.00 6.09 -6.90
CA VAL A 80 4.13 4.63 -7.02
C VAL A 80 5.60 4.30 -7.15
N SER A 81 6.04 3.26 -6.47
CA SER A 81 7.35 2.68 -6.69
C SER A 81 7.21 1.17 -6.83
N ASP A 82 8.19 0.55 -7.46
CA ASP A 82 8.10 -0.85 -7.82
C ASP A 82 9.51 -1.39 -7.97
N PHE A 83 9.77 -2.53 -7.34
CA PHE A 83 11.08 -3.14 -7.49
C PHE A 83 10.94 -4.66 -7.41
N ARG A 84 11.92 -5.33 -8.04
CA ARG A 84 11.97 -6.78 -8.06
C ARG A 84 12.66 -7.28 -6.80
N LEU A 85 12.05 -8.27 -6.17
CA LEU A 85 12.68 -8.92 -5.04
C LEU A 85 13.73 -9.89 -5.56
N ARG A 86 14.82 -10.02 -4.81
CA ARG A 86 15.98 -10.81 -5.22
C ARG A 86 15.77 -12.28 -4.98
N ASP A 87 16.59 -13.06 -5.67
CA ASP A 87 16.80 -14.48 -5.36
C ASP A 87 15.57 -15.34 -5.46
N ASN A 88 14.70 -15.01 -6.40
CA ASN A 88 13.51 -15.81 -6.60
C ASN A 88 13.56 -16.44 -7.99
N LEU A 89 13.20 -17.72 -8.03
CA LEU A 89 13.02 -18.40 -9.31
C LEU A 89 11.85 -17.79 -10.08
N VAL A 90 10.86 -17.33 -9.35
CA VAL A 90 9.70 -16.66 -9.94
C VAL A 90 9.91 -15.16 -9.74
N PRO A 91 9.62 -14.35 -10.77
CA PRO A 91 9.84 -12.90 -10.65
C PRO A 91 8.81 -12.27 -9.71
N VAL A 92 9.16 -12.20 -8.44
CA VAL A 92 8.33 -11.58 -7.42
C VAL A 92 8.69 -10.10 -7.35
N ARG A 93 7.67 -9.25 -7.36
CA ARG A 93 7.87 -7.81 -7.31
C ARG A 93 7.12 -7.23 -6.12
N ARG A 94 7.60 -6.10 -5.65
CA ARG A 94 6.95 -5.37 -4.57
C ARG A 94 6.62 -3.98 -5.06
N GLY A 95 5.35 -3.65 -5.01
CA GLY A 95 4.88 -2.31 -5.34
C GLY A 95 4.56 -1.55 -4.08
N SER A 96 4.76 -0.25 -4.11
CA SER A 96 4.40 0.64 -3.01
C SER A 96 3.70 1.84 -3.58
N VAL A 97 2.63 2.25 -2.91
CA VAL A 97 1.90 3.45 -3.32
C VAL A 97 1.76 4.37 -2.13
N SER A 98 1.85 5.67 -2.37
CA SER A 98 1.46 6.65 -1.38
C SER A 98 0.13 7.24 -1.82
N PHE A 99 -0.73 7.48 -0.84
CA PHE A 99 -2.07 7.97 -1.12
C PHE A 99 -2.05 9.45 -1.40
N GLY A 100 -2.95 9.88 -2.29
CA GLY A 100 -3.24 11.27 -2.43
C GLY A 100 -4.16 11.74 -1.32
N GLU A 101 -4.88 12.81 -1.57
CA GLU A 101 -5.75 13.39 -0.54
C GLU A 101 -7.03 12.58 -0.42
N LEU A 102 -7.31 12.09 0.80
CA LEU A 102 -8.52 11.33 1.07
C LEU A 102 -9.58 12.25 1.67
N ASN A 103 -10.85 11.97 1.34
CA ASN A 103 -11.93 12.69 1.99
C ASN A 103 -12.20 12.08 3.37
N GLN A 104 -13.11 12.71 4.13
CA GLN A 104 -13.40 12.28 5.50
C GLN A 104 -13.90 10.85 5.56
N GLU A 105 -14.74 10.46 4.63
CA GLU A 105 -15.28 9.11 4.62
C GLU A 105 -14.17 8.10 4.36
N GLN A 106 -13.30 8.37 3.41
CA GLN A 106 -12.19 7.48 3.11
C GLN A 106 -11.23 7.36 4.28
N LEU A 107 -10.95 8.48 4.96
CA LEU A 107 -10.08 8.44 6.14
C LEU A 107 -10.67 7.55 7.22
N SER A 108 -11.96 7.69 7.48
CA SER A 108 -12.63 6.88 8.49
C SER A 108 -12.61 5.40 8.11
N GLN A 109 -12.87 5.11 6.85
CA GLN A 109 -12.86 3.74 6.35
C GLN A 109 -11.46 3.14 6.41
N LEU A 110 -10.45 3.95 6.10
CA LEU A 110 -9.06 3.49 6.16
C LEU A 110 -8.66 3.17 7.59
N GLU A 111 -9.04 4.00 8.54
CA GLU A 111 -8.76 3.72 9.95
C GLU A 111 -9.41 2.41 10.39
N THR A 112 -10.65 2.20 9.99
CA THR A 112 -11.36 0.97 10.29
C THR A 112 -10.66 -0.22 9.66
N PHE A 113 -10.21 -0.08 8.41
CA PHE A 113 -9.48 -1.14 7.74
C PHE A 113 -8.21 -1.51 8.51
N ILE A 114 -7.45 -0.50 8.92
CA ILE A 114 -6.21 -0.75 9.64
C ILE A 114 -6.50 -1.43 10.99
N GLN A 115 -7.53 -0.99 11.68
CA GLN A 115 -7.87 -1.59 12.97
C GLN A 115 -8.29 -3.04 12.85
N ASN A 116 -9.03 -3.37 11.81
CA ASN A 116 -9.69 -4.67 11.74
C ASN A 116 -8.93 -5.70 10.92
N TYR A 117 -8.09 -5.28 9.98
CA TYR A 117 -7.51 -6.21 9.03
C TYR A 117 -5.99 -6.17 9.00
N THR A 118 -5.38 -5.68 10.05
CA THR A 118 -3.93 -5.73 10.20
C THR A 118 -3.57 -6.36 11.53
N GLU A 119 -2.30 -6.79 11.59
CA GLU A 119 -1.72 -7.33 12.82
C GLU A 119 -1.06 -6.18 13.59
N ALA A 120 -0.25 -6.55 14.56
CA ALA A 120 0.44 -5.56 15.38
C ALA A 120 1.27 -4.62 14.51
N PRO A 121 1.51 -3.39 14.99
CA PRO A 121 2.32 -2.44 14.23
C PRO A 121 3.72 -2.99 13.96
N LEU A 122 4.25 -2.66 12.78
CA LEU A 122 5.62 -3.02 12.45
C LEU A 122 6.57 -2.11 13.21
N PRO A 123 7.77 -2.61 13.55
CA PRO A 123 8.76 -1.75 14.18
C PRO A 123 9.09 -0.57 13.29
N LEU A 124 9.36 0.57 13.90
CA LEU A 124 9.81 1.72 13.15
C LEU A 124 11.20 1.43 12.58
N ALA A 125 11.51 2.11 11.46
CA ALA A 125 12.79 1.88 10.81
C ALA A 125 13.95 2.09 11.76
N SER A 126 13.82 3.05 12.66
CA SER A 126 14.87 3.34 13.61
C SER A 126 15.03 2.25 14.66
N ALA A 127 14.08 1.36 14.76
CA ALA A 127 14.14 0.30 15.76
C ALA A 127 15.18 -0.76 15.42
N GLN A 128 15.82 -0.61 14.28
CA GLN A 128 16.89 -1.54 13.95
C GLN A 128 18.15 -0.90 13.62
#